data_0fc7bbb5da95b22e661254de405fd943
#
_entry.id   0fc7bbb5da95b22e661254de405fd943
#
_cell.length_a   1.000
_cell.length_b   1.000
_cell.length_c   1.000
_cell.angle_alpha   90.00
_cell.angle_beta   90.00
_cell.angle_gamma   90.00
#
_symmetry.space_group_name_H-M   'P 1'
#
loop_
_entity.id
_entity.type
_entity.pdbx_description
1 polymer ?
#
loop_
_entity_poly.entity_id
_entity_poly.type
_entity_poly.pdbx_seq_one_letter_code
_entity_poly.pdbx_strand_id
1 'polypeptide(L)'
;MGSLLLLPKALLPEALRYRKLLGGGWRQAGVLAAAGMVALNEGPAHLARDHEMAQALARGLFRLGFAVDVQAVQTNMVYLSVEEPQDFLAQLRAQGILAGAVGGRVRFVTHRDLRDEDIPEALRRIQALR
;
A
#
# COMPACT_ATOMS: atom_id res chain seq x y z
N MET A 1 -4.00 12.33 -4.42
CA MET A 1 -3.96 11.19 -5.36
C MET A 1 -3.38 11.67 -6.68
N GLY A 2 -2.47 10.93 -7.29
CA GLY A 2 -1.82 11.30 -8.54
C GLY A 2 -0.57 10.45 -8.79
N SER A 3 -0.01 10.58 -9.99
CA SER A 3 1.24 9.94 -10.35
C SER A 3 2.17 10.95 -11.02
N LEU A 4 3.46 10.80 -10.79
CA LEU A 4 4.51 11.58 -11.43
C LEU A 4 5.28 10.68 -12.39
N LEU A 5 5.46 11.15 -13.62
CA LEU A 5 6.25 10.47 -14.64
C LEU A 5 7.53 11.25 -14.89
N LEU A 6 8.67 10.63 -14.63
CA LEU A 6 9.99 11.13 -15.00
C LEU A 6 10.41 10.46 -16.31
N LEU A 7 10.85 11.28 -17.26
CA LEU A 7 11.22 10.79 -18.59
C LEU A 7 12.26 11.70 -19.25
N PRO A 8 13.00 11.20 -20.25
CA PRO A 8 13.88 12.04 -21.06
C PRO A 8 13.11 13.16 -21.74
N LYS A 9 13.73 14.35 -21.83
CA LYS A 9 13.11 15.57 -22.40
C LYS A 9 12.54 15.35 -23.82
N ALA A 10 13.17 14.49 -24.62
CA ALA A 10 12.74 14.16 -25.99
C ALA A 10 11.34 13.49 -26.02
N LEU A 11 10.94 12.77 -24.96
CA LEU A 11 9.64 12.10 -24.87
C LEU A 11 8.52 12.98 -24.28
N LEU A 12 8.87 14.18 -23.82
CA LEU A 12 7.89 15.06 -23.16
C LEU A 12 6.68 15.42 -24.04
N PRO A 13 6.83 15.78 -25.34
CA PRO A 13 5.68 16.10 -26.18
C PRO A 13 4.70 14.92 -26.32
N GLU A 14 5.23 13.72 -26.48
CA GLU A 14 4.44 12.50 -26.61
C GLU A 14 3.72 12.16 -25.29
N ALA A 15 4.41 12.22 -24.16
CA ALA A 15 3.83 12.01 -22.84
C ALA A 15 2.70 13.00 -22.53
N LEU A 16 2.86 14.28 -22.90
CA LEU A 16 1.82 15.30 -22.74
C LEU A 16 0.57 14.98 -23.60
N ARG A 17 0.78 14.47 -24.81
CA ARG A 17 -0.31 14.03 -25.70
C ARG A 17 -1.06 12.85 -25.07
N TYR A 18 -0.35 11.82 -24.61
CA TYR A 18 -0.98 10.67 -23.95
C TYR A 18 -1.69 11.06 -22.64
N ARG A 19 -1.07 11.94 -21.85
CA ARG A 19 -1.74 12.46 -20.65
C ARG A 19 -3.12 13.04 -20.98
N LYS A 20 -3.20 13.82 -22.06
CA LYS A 20 -4.47 14.43 -22.47
C LYS A 20 -5.46 13.39 -23.00
N LEU A 21 -5.02 12.45 -23.83
CA LEU A 21 -5.84 11.37 -24.39
C LEU A 21 -6.45 10.49 -23.30
N LEU A 22 -5.70 10.24 -22.22
CA LEU A 22 -6.13 9.41 -21.07
C LEU A 22 -6.92 10.19 -20.02
N GLY A 23 -7.36 11.42 -20.31
CA GLY A 23 -8.16 12.23 -19.40
C GLY A 23 -7.37 13.03 -18.35
N GLY A 24 -6.02 12.97 -18.36
CA GLY A 24 -5.15 13.68 -17.42
C GLY A 24 -4.91 15.16 -17.73
N GLY A 25 -5.67 15.76 -18.65
CA GLY A 25 -5.55 17.16 -19.06
C GLY A 25 -6.34 18.14 -18.16
N TRP A 26 -6.34 17.92 -16.89
CA TRP A 26 -7.09 18.70 -15.92
C TRP A 26 -6.58 20.15 -15.79
N ARG A 27 -7.48 21.13 -15.89
CA ARG A 27 -7.10 22.56 -15.91
C ARG A 27 -6.72 23.07 -14.52
N GLN A 28 -7.51 22.75 -13.48
CA GLN A 28 -7.29 23.18 -12.10
C GLN A 28 -6.48 22.15 -11.31
N ALA A 29 -5.38 21.67 -11.89
CA ALA A 29 -4.51 20.66 -11.27
C ALA A 29 -3.71 21.18 -10.07
N GLY A 30 -3.77 22.48 -9.73
CA GLY A 30 -3.02 23.09 -8.63
C GLY A 30 -3.28 22.43 -7.29
N VAL A 31 -4.51 22.00 -7.01
CA VAL A 31 -4.86 21.27 -5.77
C VAL A 31 -4.08 19.96 -5.65
N LEU A 32 -4.03 19.16 -6.74
CA LEU A 32 -3.27 17.91 -6.76
C LEU A 32 -1.77 18.17 -6.76
N ALA A 33 -1.32 19.23 -7.45
CA ALA A 33 0.09 19.61 -7.50
C ALA A 33 0.60 20.04 -6.12
N ALA A 34 -0.18 20.80 -5.36
CA ALA A 34 0.15 21.20 -3.99
C ALA A 34 0.30 19.98 -3.07
N ALA A 35 -0.67 19.04 -3.12
CA ALA A 35 -0.56 17.79 -2.39
C ALA A 35 0.65 16.95 -2.83
N GLY A 36 0.97 16.95 -4.15
CA GLY A 36 2.16 16.30 -4.70
C GLY A 36 3.46 16.90 -4.19
N MET A 37 3.53 18.22 -4.03
CA MET A 37 4.71 18.88 -3.45
C MET A 37 4.93 18.50 -1.98
N VAL A 38 3.88 18.44 -1.18
CA VAL A 38 3.96 17.95 0.20
C VAL A 38 4.44 16.49 0.22
N ALA A 39 3.88 15.63 -0.64
CA ALA A 39 4.27 14.24 -0.71
C ALA A 39 5.74 14.06 -1.12
N LEU A 40 6.27 14.88 -2.03
CA LEU A 40 7.67 14.83 -2.44
C LEU A 40 8.64 15.34 -1.36
N ASN A 41 8.26 16.39 -0.62
CA ASN A 41 9.11 16.99 0.38
C ASN A 41 9.13 16.21 1.69
N GLU A 42 7.98 15.68 2.12
CA GLU A 42 7.81 15.03 3.43
C GLU A 42 7.77 13.50 3.32
N GLY A 43 7.20 12.97 2.23
CA GLY A 43 6.95 11.52 2.06
C GLY A 43 8.18 10.65 2.24
N PRO A 44 9.34 10.96 1.63
CA PRO A 44 10.54 10.13 1.74
C PRO A 44 10.98 9.85 3.18
N ALA A 45 10.80 10.81 4.10
CA ALA A 45 11.17 10.65 5.50
C ALA A 45 10.32 9.57 6.24
N HIS A 46 9.11 9.28 5.75
CA HIS A 46 8.19 8.32 6.35
C HIS A 46 8.29 6.91 5.77
N LEU A 47 8.85 6.75 4.56
CA LEU A 47 8.86 5.47 3.85
C LEU A 47 9.61 4.37 4.61
N ALA A 48 10.70 4.69 5.27
CA ALA A 48 11.46 3.71 6.05
C ALA A 48 10.59 3.08 7.15
N ARG A 49 9.84 3.90 7.89
CA ARG A 49 8.92 3.42 8.93
C ARG A 49 7.79 2.57 8.33
N ASP A 50 7.21 2.98 7.20
CA ASP A 50 6.17 2.20 6.54
C ASP A 50 6.69 0.80 6.14
N HIS A 51 7.93 0.71 5.65
CA HIS A 51 8.58 -0.57 5.31
C HIS A 51 8.86 -1.43 6.56
N GLU A 52 9.33 -0.83 7.65
CA GLU A 52 9.56 -1.52 8.92
C GLU A 52 8.26 -2.12 9.48
N MET A 53 7.16 -1.37 9.42
CA MET A 53 5.83 -1.84 9.82
C MET A 53 5.34 -3.00 8.95
N ALA A 54 5.55 -2.93 7.63
CA ALA A 54 5.22 -4.03 6.72
C ALA A 54 6.03 -5.29 7.04
N GLN A 55 7.32 -5.15 7.30
CA GLN A 55 8.18 -6.24 7.71
C GLN A 55 7.76 -6.83 9.07
N ALA A 56 7.36 -6.00 10.03
CA ALA A 56 6.86 -6.45 11.33
C ALA A 56 5.55 -7.25 11.16
N LEU A 57 4.62 -6.75 10.34
CA LEU A 57 3.37 -7.45 10.01
C LEU A 57 3.65 -8.80 9.34
N ALA A 58 4.52 -8.84 8.33
CA ALA A 58 4.84 -10.07 7.60
C ALA A 58 5.45 -11.12 8.51
N ARG A 59 6.43 -10.75 9.35
CA ARG A 59 7.02 -11.65 10.35
C ARG A 59 5.99 -12.14 11.37
N GLY A 60 5.06 -11.27 11.78
CA GLY A 60 3.97 -11.64 12.68
C GLY A 60 3.03 -12.66 12.05
N LEU A 61 2.57 -12.42 10.84
CA LEU A 61 1.71 -13.34 10.07
C LEU A 61 2.40 -14.69 9.84
N PHE A 62 3.68 -14.69 9.49
CA PHE A 62 4.45 -15.91 9.34
C PHE A 62 4.51 -16.72 10.64
N ARG A 63 4.77 -16.07 11.80
CA ARG A 63 4.75 -16.72 13.12
C ARG A 63 3.39 -17.28 13.48
N LEU A 64 2.30 -16.65 13.02
CA LEU A 64 0.95 -17.17 13.16
C LEU A 64 0.66 -18.34 12.19
N GLY A 65 1.61 -18.76 11.36
CA GLY A 65 1.50 -19.88 10.44
C GLY A 65 0.79 -19.57 9.13
N PHE A 66 0.68 -18.30 8.77
CA PHE A 66 0.17 -17.91 7.45
C PHE A 66 1.25 -18.00 6.36
N ALA A 67 0.83 -18.29 5.13
CA ALA A 67 1.72 -18.38 3.96
C ALA A 67 2.10 -16.96 3.47
N VAL A 68 3.16 -16.41 4.04
CA VAL A 68 3.77 -15.11 3.70
C VAL A 68 5.24 -15.30 3.36
N ASP A 69 5.67 -14.80 2.21
CA ASP A 69 7.08 -14.68 1.89
C ASP A 69 7.64 -13.40 2.51
N VAL A 70 8.25 -13.53 3.68
CA VAL A 70 8.83 -12.40 4.43
C VAL A 70 9.98 -11.74 3.66
N GLN A 71 10.74 -12.51 2.86
CA GLN A 71 11.88 -11.97 2.10
C GLN A 71 11.42 -11.13 0.90
N ALA A 72 10.23 -11.40 0.36
CA ALA A 72 9.66 -10.63 -0.74
C ALA A 72 9.08 -9.27 -0.29
N VAL A 73 8.95 -9.01 1.01
CA VAL A 73 8.43 -7.73 1.54
C VAL A 73 9.56 -6.70 1.55
N GLN A 74 9.66 -5.91 0.49
CA GLN A 74 10.69 -4.88 0.29
C GLN A 74 10.15 -3.45 0.43
N THR A 75 8.83 -3.30 0.45
CA THR A 75 8.15 -2.00 0.55
C THR A 75 7.07 -2.07 1.64
N ASN A 76 6.08 -1.22 1.54
CA ASN A 76 4.95 -1.15 2.45
C ASN A 76 3.81 -2.13 2.12
N MET A 77 4.04 -3.15 1.28
CA MET A 77 3.01 -4.09 0.86
C MET A 77 3.33 -5.51 1.35
N VAL A 78 2.36 -6.15 1.99
CA VAL A 78 2.44 -7.55 2.43
C VAL A 78 1.37 -8.35 1.70
N TYR A 79 1.78 -9.43 1.04
CA TYR A 79 0.88 -10.35 0.36
C TYR A 79 0.75 -11.65 1.15
N LEU A 80 -0.49 -12.05 1.39
CA LEU A 80 -0.86 -13.24 2.12
C LEU A 80 -1.62 -14.19 1.22
N SER A 81 -1.17 -15.44 1.11
CA SER A 81 -1.91 -16.50 0.42
C SER A 81 -2.84 -17.22 1.41
N VAL A 82 -4.12 -17.25 1.07
CA VAL A 82 -5.18 -17.99 1.78
C VAL A 82 -6.06 -18.68 0.75
N GLU A 83 -6.78 -19.74 1.16
CA GLU A 83 -7.64 -20.51 0.25
C GLU A 83 -8.80 -19.65 -0.27
N GLU A 84 -9.50 -18.95 0.62
CA GLU A 84 -10.66 -18.10 0.29
C GLU A 84 -10.40 -16.63 0.64
N PRO A 85 -9.76 -15.86 -0.27
CA PRO A 85 -9.38 -14.47 0.01
C PRO A 85 -10.55 -13.54 0.36
N GLN A 86 -11.72 -13.76 -0.26
CA GLN A 86 -12.88 -12.89 -0.03
C GLN A 86 -13.49 -13.12 1.35
N ASP A 87 -13.59 -14.37 1.77
CA ASP A 87 -14.09 -14.72 3.10
C ASP A 87 -13.15 -14.21 4.19
N PHE A 88 -11.85 -14.37 3.98
CA PHE A 88 -10.84 -13.84 4.89
C PHE A 88 -10.89 -12.31 4.98
N LEU A 89 -11.10 -11.60 3.86
CA LEU A 89 -11.29 -10.14 3.86
C LEU A 89 -12.55 -9.73 4.64
N ALA A 90 -13.64 -10.51 4.55
CA ALA A 90 -14.86 -10.23 5.31
C ALA A 90 -14.59 -10.41 6.83
N GLN A 91 -13.86 -11.46 7.21
CA GLN A 91 -13.46 -11.68 8.60
C GLN A 91 -12.54 -10.57 9.13
N LEU A 92 -11.53 -10.15 8.35
CA LEU A 92 -10.66 -9.02 8.69
C LEU A 92 -11.47 -7.74 8.92
N ARG A 93 -12.41 -7.45 8.01
CA ARG A 93 -13.28 -6.28 8.12
C ARG A 93 -14.13 -6.31 9.39
N ALA A 94 -14.66 -7.46 9.77
CA ALA A 94 -15.41 -7.64 11.02
C ALA A 94 -14.54 -7.36 12.26
N GLN A 95 -13.22 -7.56 12.15
CA GLN A 95 -12.24 -7.21 13.18
C GLN A 95 -11.70 -5.76 13.05
N GLY A 96 -12.27 -4.95 12.16
CA GLY A 96 -11.84 -3.57 11.94
C GLY A 96 -10.51 -3.45 11.17
N ILE A 97 -10.07 -4.50 10.46
CA ILE A 97 -8.87 -4.50 9.65
C ILE A 97 -9.26 -4.37 8.18
N LEU A 98 -8.75 -3.32 7.51
CA LEU A 98 -8.98 -3.10 6.09
C LEU A 98 -7.81 -3.62 5.27
N ALA A 99 -8.10 -4.53 4.35
CA ALA A 99 -7.15 -5.08 3.39
C ALA A 99 -7.84 -5.21 2.03
N GLY A 100 -7.09 -5.53 0.98
CA GLY A 100 -7.61 -5.74 -0.37
C GLY A 100 -7.21 -7.08 -0.94
N ALA A 101 -7.83 -7.50 -2.06
CA ALA A 101 -7.43 -8.67 -2.82
C ALA A 101 -6.75 -8.26 -4.14
N VAL A 102 -5.64 -8.90 -4.46
CA VAL A 102 -4.92 -8.72 -5.73
C VAL A 102 -4.34 -10.07 -6.17
N GLY A 103 -4.69 -10.51 -7.38
CA GLY A 103 -4.15 -11.76 -7.94
C GLY A 103 -4.42 -12.99 -7.08
N GLY A 104 -5.61 -13.10 -6.49
CA GLY A 104 -5.99 -14.24 -5.64
C GLY A 104 -5.31 -14.25 -4.25
N ARG A 105 -4.64 -13.15 -3.87
CA ARG A 105 -4.00 -13.01 -2.55
C ARG A 105 -4.57 -11.82 -1.79
N VAL A 106 -4.56 -11.88 -0.47
CA VAL A 106 -4.85 -10.74 0.40
C VAL A 106 -3.64 -9.82 0.44
N ARG A 107 -3.86 -8.52 0.27
CA ARG A 107 -2.82 -7.49 0.31
C ARG A 107 -3.09 -6.52 1.45
N PHE A 108 -2.13 -6.41 2.35
CA PHE A 108 -2.06 -5.33 3.34
C PHE A 108 -1.12 -4.24 2.84
N VAL A 109 -1.41 -3.00 3.22
CA VAL A 109 -0.59 -1.82 2.90
C VAL A 109 -0.39 -1.02 4.17
N THR A 110 0.85 -0.84 4.60
CA THR A 110 1.20 0.05 5.70
C THR A 110 1.40 1.47 5.18
N HIS A 111 1.13 2.47 5.99
CA HIS A 111 1.22 3.88 5.62
C HIS A 111 1.40 4.77 6.86
N ARG A 112 1.80 6.03 6.64
CA ARG A 112 2.16 7.00 7.69
C ARG A 112 1.10 7.24 8.78
N ASP A 113 -0.17 6.96 8.51
CA ASP A 113 -1.25 7.20 9.48
C ASP A 113 -1.42 6.04 10.46
N LEU A 114 -0.69 4.92 10.28
CA LEU A 114 -0.65 3.84 11.25
C LEU A 114 0.25 4.21 12.42
N ARG A 115 -0.14 3.79 13.63
CA ARG A 115 0.63 3.94 14.85
C ARG A 115 1.44 2.67 15.12
N ASP A 116 2.43 2.75 15.99
CA ASP A 116 3.30 1.61 16.30
C ASP A 116 2.54 0.44 16.95
N GLU A 117 1.49 0.74 17.72
CA GLU A 117 0.61 -0.23 18.34
C GLU A 117 -0.37 -0.93 17.39
N ASP A 118 -0.61 -0.37 16.19
CA ASP A 118 -1.62 -0.91 15.27
C ASP A 118 -1.19 -2.25 14.66
N ILE A 119 0.10 -2.50 14.46
CA ILE A 119 0.60 -3.78 13.93
C ILE A 119 0.46 -4.92 14.95
N PRO A 120 0.93 -4.78 16.21
CA PRO A 120 0.68 -5.79 17.24
C PRO A 120 -0.80 -6.07 17.45
N GLU A 121 -1.64 -5.04 17.47
CA GLU A 121 -3.08 -5.18 17.64
C GLU A 121 -3.74 -5.90 16.47
N ALA A 122 -3.36 -5.57 15.23
CA ALA A 122 -3.84 -6.28 14.05
C ALA A 122 -3.48 -7.77 14.10
N LEU A 123 -2.24 -8.11 14.47
CA LEU A 123 -1.79 -9.49 14.61
C LEU A 123 -2.59 -10.24 15.68
N ARG A 124 -2.87 -9.62 16.83
CA ARG A 124 -3.70 -10.19 17.88
C ARG A 124 -5.12 -10.51 17.39
N ARG A 125 -5.75 -9.59 16.63
CA ARG A 125 -7.08 -9.79 16.04
C ARG A 125 -7.08 -10.88 14.98
N ILE A 126 -6.05 -10.91 14.13
CA ILE A 126 -5.90 -11.95 13.10
C ILE A 126 -5.71 -13.33 13.71
N GLN A 127 -4.97 -13.43 14.83
CA GLN A 127 -4.80 -14.68 15.56
C GLN A 127 -6.14 -15.27 16.02
N ALA A 128 -7.12 -14.45 16.39
CA ALA A 128 -8.44 -14.88 16.82
C ALA A 128 -9.34 -15.41 15.67
N LEU A 129 -8.89 -15.28 14.41
CA LEU A 129 -9.60 -15.80 13.22
C LEU A 129 -9.18 -17.23 12.82
N ARG A 130 -8.33 -17.88 13.62
CA ARG A 130 -7.80 -19.23 13.35
C ARG A 130 -8.46 -20.32 14.19
#